data_09b3957c08cb3b1be78742ad11f25d44
#
_entry.id   09b3957c08cb3b1be78742ad11f25d44
#
_cell.length_a   1.000
_cell.length_b   1.000
_cell.length_c   1.000
_cell.angle_alpha   90.00
_cell.angle_beta   90.00
_cell.angle_gamma   90.00
#
_symmetry.space_group_name_H-M   'P 1'
#
loop_
_entity.id
_entity.type
_entity.pdbx_description
1 polymer ?
#
loop_
_entity_poly.entity_id
_entity_poly.type
_entity_poly.pdbx_seq_one_letter_code
_entity_poly.pdbx_strand_id
1 'polypeptide(L)'
;MTIATEEVLERLAGSPAQFPGALLLSGHSEALLERESRRLAARLLCPGDDPDASCGSCRRVDAGLHPDFLSVEPEGVQIRVDRVREALAFSVGRPYESARRVARIVRADLLGIEAENALLKSLEEPGERFRWILTTTRPELLLPTIRSRCTPAALPAPSLAGRQRAWEARGFSGEDARELVLFAADDETDPAGRLEGARALRQLVVSALEEGLAAGRLPALVLAAEHLASLERAEARVLAELLADAALTAGAPPAEAIRHQAVAGRLAALARVVPPAALREAALLAADPPPDNRKGNRRMHYERVLLELYGVRSLKV
;
A
#
# COMPACT_ATOMS: atom_id res chain seq x y z
N MET A 1 7.96 6.39 12.04
CA MET A 1 7.85 4.95 12.36
C MET A 1 7.00 4.82 13.61
N THR A 2 5.96 4.00 13.63
CA THR A 2 5.07 3.88 14.79
C THR A 2 5.73 2.97 15.82
N ILE A 3 5.59 3.24 17.11
CA ILE A 3 6.16 2.46 18.23
C ILE A 3 5.98 0.95 18.05
N ALA A 4 4.80 0.51 17.55
CA ALA A 4 4.51 -0.90 17.29
C ALA A 4 5.36 -1.54 16.17
N THR A 5 5.80 -0.76 15.16
CA THR A 5 6.69 -1.26 14.09
C THR A 5 8.11 -1.41 14.60
N GLU A 6 8.58 -0.46 15.40
CA GLU A 6 9.89 -0.52 16.06
C GLU A 6 9.99 -1.74 16.99
N GLU A 7 9.00 -1.95 17.83
CA GLU A 7 8.97 -3.06 18.79
C GLU A 7 9.03 -4.44 18.10
N VAL A 8 8.32 -4.64 16.98
CA VAL A 8 8.39 -5.88 16.19
C VAL A 8 9.78 -6.05 15.59
N LEU A 9 10.34 -4.99 15.01
CA LEU A 9 11.66 -5.03 14.37
C LEU A 9 12.80 -5.19 15.39
N GLU A 10 12.73 -4.50 16.52
CA GLU A 10 13.70 -4.64 17.62
C GLU A 10 13.69 -6.06 18.19
N ARG A 11 12.53 -6.65 18.40
CA ARG A 11 12.43 -8.03 18.85
C ARG A 11 13.03 -9.02 17.83
N LEU A 12 12.82 -8.81 16.52
CA LEU A 12 13.41 -9.64 15.47
C LEU A 12 14.91 -9.40 15.32
N ALA A 13 15.37 -8.18 15.54
CA ALA A 13 16.77 -7.76 15.38
C ALA A 13 17.60 -7.93 16.65
N GLY A 14 16.97 -8.06 17.83
CA GLY A 14 17.63 -8.02 19.14
C GLY A 14 18.52 -9.22 19.45
N SER A 15 18.37 -10.34 18.74
CA SER A 15 19.31 -11.45 18.85
C SER A 15 19.42 -12.20 17.52
N PRO A 16 20.51 -12.01 16.77
CA PRO A 16 20.75 -12.74 15.53
C PRO A 16 20.68 -14.27 15.67
N ALA A 17 20.99 -14.79 16.86
CA ALA A 17 20.91 -16.22 17.16
C ALA A 17 19.46 -16.74 17.25
N GLN A 18 18.53 -15.88 17.66
CA GLN A 18 17.10 -16.22 17.83
C GLN A 18 16.25 -15.88 16.59
N PHE A 19 16.88 -15.31 15.55
CA PHE A 19 16.16 -15.00 14.32
C PHE A 19 15.61 -16.29 13.69
N PRO A 20 14.32 -16.32 13.28
CA PRO A 20 13.72 -17.51 12.72
C PRO A 20 14.44 -17.97 11.44
N GLY A 21 14.39 -19.25 11.15
CA GLY A 21 14.94 -19.81 9.91
C GLY A 21 14.33 -19.23 8.65
N ALA A 22 12.99 -19.01 8.68
CA ALA A 22 12.22 -18.33 7.65
C ALA A 22 11.28 -17.31 8.29
N LEU A 23 11.39 -16.06 7.86
CA LEU A 23 10.54 -14.93 8.28
C LEU A 23 9.62 -14.54 7.13
N LEU A 24 8.33 -14.40 7.39
CA LEU A 24 7.37 -13.76 6.48
C LEU A 24 7.04 -12.37 7.03
N LEU A 25 7.64 -11.34 6.46
CA LEU A 25 7.39 -9.95 6.80
C LEU A 25 6.26 -9.42 5.92
N SER A 26 5.13 -9.09 6.52
CA SER A 26 3.98 -8.51 5.83
C SER A 26 3.72 -7.07 6.27
N GLY A 27 3.11 -6.26 5.39
CA GLY A 27 2.81 -4.87 5.70
C GLY A 27 2.01 -4.20 4.59
N HIS A 28 1.65 -2.95 4.78
CA HIS A 28 0.80 -2.17 3.86
C HIS A 28 1.58 -1.47 2.74
N SER A 29 2.91 -1.31 2.85
CA SER A 29 3.76 -0.57 1.92
C SER A 29 4.94 -1.42 1.47
N GLU A 30 5.10 -1.55 0.14
CA GLU A 30 6.24 -2.26 -0.46
C GLU A 30 7.56 -1.58 -0.08
N ALA A 31 7.62 -0.24 -0.10
CA ALA A 31 8.81 0.52 0.27
C ALA A 31 9.20 0.33 1.74
N LEU A 32 8.21 0.27 2.65
CA LEU A 32 8.46 -0.04 4.05
C LEU A 32 9.04 -1.45 4.21
N LEU A 33 8.43 -2.45 3.56
CA LEU A 33 8.88 -3.83 3.58
C LEU A 33 10.29 -3.98 2.99
N GLU A 34 10.56 -3.27 1.89
CA GLU A 34 11.88 -3.22 1.24
C GLU A 34 12.95 -2.70 2.20
N ARG A 35 12.73 -1.53 2.79
CA ARG A 35 13.64 -0.90 3.73
C ARG A 35 13.90 -1.78 4.95
N GLU A 36 12.83 -2.26 5.61
CA GLU A 36 12.97 -3.01 6.84
C GLU A 36 13.54 -4.41 6.63
N SER A 37 13.21 -5.07 5.53
CA SER A 37 13.80 -6.38 5.20
C SER A 37 15.30 -6.26 4.87
N ARG A 38 15.76 -5.18 4.20
CA ARG A 38 17.19 -4.91 4.02
C ARG A 38 17.89 -4.62 5.33
N ARG A 39 17.28 -3.81 6.20
CA ARG A 39 17.80 -3.50 7.53
C ARG A 39 17.96 -4.77 8.38
N LEU A 40 16.97 -5.67 8.37
CA LEU A 40 17.06 -6.96 9.05
C LEU A 40 18.18 -7.83 8.47
N ALA A 41 18.31 -7.90 7.14
CA ALA A 41 19.39 -8.63 6.49
C ALA A 41 20.77 -8.04 6.85
N ALA A 42 20.91 -6.72 6.83
CA ALA A 42 22.14 -6.04 7.21
C ALA A 42 22.54 -6.37 8.66
N ARG A 43 21.61 -6.35 9.59
CA ARG A 43 21.87 -6.74 10.99
C ARG A 43 22.28 -8.19 11.15
N LEU A 44 21.67 -9.11 10.41
CA LEU A 44 22.02 -10.53 10.43
C LEU A 44 23.42 -10.82 9.90
N LEU A 45 23.93 -9.97 9.00
CA LEU A 45 25.22 -10.11 8.33
C LEU A 45 26.31 -9.19 8.91
N CYS A 46 25.93 -8.29 9.83
CA CYS A 46 26.87 -7.36 10.45
C CYS A 46 27.83 -8.08 11.41
N PRO A 47 29.13 -7.93 11.25
CA PRO A 47 30.10 -8.54 12.16
C PRO A 47 30.21 -7.81 13.52
N GLY A 48 29.75 -6.55 13.59
CA GLY A 48 29.97 -5.66 14.72
C GLY A 48 28.74 -5.41 15.59
N ASP A 49 27.60 -6.08 15.33
CA ASP A 49 26.33 -5.85 16.03
C ASP A 49 25.91 -4.36 16.07
N ASP A 50 26.21 -3.63 14.96
CA ASP A 50 25.96 -2.20 14.80
C ASP A 50 24.45 -1.95 14.61
N PRO A 51 23.75 -1.32 15.55
CA PRO A 51 22.32 -1.11 15.46
C PRO A 51 21.92 -0.19 14.29
N ASP A 52 22.81 0.70 13.85
CA ASP A 52 22.54 1.68 12.79
C ASP A 52 22.87 1.16 11.39
N ALA A 53 23.39 -0.07 11.30
CA ALA A 53 23.75 -0.70 10.02
C ALA A 53 24.67 0.18 9.15
N SER A 54 25.62 0.92 9.79
CA SER A 54 26.46 1.92 9.10
C SER A 54 27.82 1.39 8.62
N CYS A 55 28.20 0.18 9.02
CA CYS A 55 29.49 -0.42 8.67
C CYS A 55 29.61 -0.79 7.18
N GLY A 56 30.84 -1.14 6.74
CA GLY A 56 31.10 -1.51 5.35
C GLY A 56 30.30 -2.71 4.85
N SER A 57 30.05 -3.72 5.73
CA SER A 57 29.20 -4.87 5.43
C SER A 57 27.76 -4.43 5.19
N CYS A 58 27.18 -3.63 6.09
CA CYS A 58 25.81 -3.13 6.00
C CYS A 58 25.59 -2.30 4.72
N ARG A 59 26.54 -1.41 4.37
CA ARG A 59 26.46 -0.65 3.10
C ARG A 59 26.45 -1.55 1.87
N ARG A 60 27.17 -2.68 1.88
CA ARG A 60 27.14 -3.65 0.76
C ARG A 60 25.82 -4.41 0.69
N VAL A 61 25.17 -4.69 1.82
CA VAL A 61 23.82 -5.27 1.84
C VAL A 61 22.82 -4.28 1.21
N ASP A 62 22.87 -3.01 1.58
CA ASP A 62 22.01 -1.97 1.00
C ASP A 62 22.22 -1.82 -0.50
N ALA A 63 23.46 -1.89 -0.96
CA ALA A 63 23.79 -1.86 -2.37
C ALA A 63 23.52 -3.18 -3.13
N GLY A 64 23.12 -4.27 -2.44
CA GLY A 64 22.93 -5.59 -3.03
C GLY A 64 24.25 -6.29 -3.44
N LEU A 65 25.40 -5.85 -2.89
CA LEU A 65 26.74 -6.30 -3.25
C LEU A 65 27.41 -7.20 -2.20
N HIS A 66 26.70 -7.56 -1.13
CA HIS A 66 27.28 -8.39 -0.08
C HIS A 66 27.31 -9.87 -0.51
N PRO A 67 28.45 -10.60 -0.40
CA PRO A 67 28.58 -11.96 -0.91
C PRO A 67 27.67 -12.99 -0.20
N ASP A 68 27.27 -12.71 1.04
CA ASP A 68 26.37 -13.56 1.83
C ASP A 68 24.92 -13.06 1.83
N PHE A 69 24.57 -12.13 0.93
CA PHE A 69 23.21 -11.62 0.74
C PHE A 69 22.74 -11.85 -0.70
N LEU A 70 21.57 -12.41 -0.86
CA LEU A 70 20.91 -12.55 -2.17
C LEU A 70 19.50 -11.97 -2.10
N SER A 71 19.16 -11.06 -3.02
CA SER A 71 17.81 -10.56 -3.21
C SER A 71 17.19 -11.16 -4.46
N VAL A 72 16.06 -11.83 -4.30
CA VAL A 72 15.20 -12.30 -5.39
C VAL A 72 14.06 -11.31 -5.55
N GLU A 73 14.01 -10.65 -6.70
CA GLU A 73 13.02 -9.64 -7.04
C GLU A 73 12.18 -10.10 -8.23
N PRO A 74 10.92 -9.66 -8.36
CA PRO A 74 10.09 -10.02 -9.49
C PRO A 74 10.63 -9.45 -10.80
N GLU A 75 10.59 -10.25 -11.85
CA GLU A 75 10.85 -9.82 -13.22
C GLU A 75 9.49 -9.60 -13.92
N GLY A 76 9.06 -8.35 -13.97
CA GLY A 76 7.71 -7.99 -14.42
C GLY A 76 6.64 -8.38 -13.40
N VAL A 77 5.70 -9.26 -13.78
CA VAL A 77 4.52 -9.60 -12.97
C VAL A 77 4.68 -10.86 -12.10
N GLN A 78 5.80 -11.56 -12.19
CA GLN A 78 5.98 -12.85 -11.53
C GLN A 78 7.44 -13.12 -11.16
N ILE A 79 7.65 -13.89 -10.08
CA ILE A 79 8.96 -14.48 -9.73
C ILE A 79 9.01 -15.89 -10.32
N ARG A 80 9.95 -16.09 -11.26
CA ARG A 80 10.15 -17.36 -11.95
C ARG A 80 10.86 -18.39 -11.05
N VAL A 81 10.59 -19.65 -11.28
CA VAL A 81 11.19 -20.77 -10.53
C VAL A 81 12.72 -20.78 -10.63
N ASP A 82 13.31 -20.34 -11.73
CA ASP A 82 14.76 -20.33 -11.91
C ASP A 82 15.44 -19.36 -10.93
N ARG A 83 14.85 -18.20 -10.64
CA ARG A 83 15.34 -17.26 -9.62
C ARG A 83 15.29 -17.87 -8.21
N VAL A 84 14.25 -18.67 -7.95
CA VAL A 84 14.13 -19.41 -6.68
C VAL A 84 15.18 -20.52 -6.61
N ARG A 85 15.46 -21.23 -7.71
CA ARG A 85 16.53 -22.25 -7.75
C ARG A 85 17.91 -21.65 -7.50
N GLU A 86 18.20 -20.46 -7.99
CA GLU A 86 19.44 -19.71 -7.65
C GLU A 86 19.53 -19.48 -6.14
N ALA A 87 18.45 -19.02 -5.52
CA ALA A 87 18.41 -18.77 -4.07
C ALA A 87 18.54 -20.09 -3.27
N LEU A 88 17.96 -21.19 -3.75
CA LEU A 88 18.14 -22.52 -3.15
C LEU A 88 19.60 -23.00 -3.27
N ALA A 89 20.24 -22.83 -4.41
CA ALA A 89 21.67 -23.14 -4.57
C ALA A 89 22.54 -22.25 -3.65
N PHE A 90 22.20 -20.98 -3.54
CA PHE A 90 22.85 -20.08 -2.60
C PHE A 90 22.68 -20.51 -1.15
N SER A 91 21.53 -21.09 -0.76
CA SER A 91 21.26 -21.50 0.63
C SER A 91 22.15 -22.63 1.14
N VAL A 92 22.61 -23.51 0.26
CA VAL A 92 23.44 -24.67 0.61
C VAL A 92 24.91 -24.31 0.83
N GLY A 93 25.36 -23.14 0.33
CA GLY A 93 26.74 -22.71 0.43
C GLY A 93 27.18 -22.29 1.84
N ARG A 94 28.49 -22.35 2.10
CA ARG A 94 29.05 -21.78 3.33
C ARG A 94 29.10 -20.25 3.23
N PRO A 95 28.88 -19.52 4.35
CA PRO A 95 29.11 -18.08 4.38
C PRO A 95 30.54 -17.73 3.98
N TYR A 96 30.70 -16.61 3.29
CA TYR A 96 31.99 -16.14 2.79
C TYR A 96 32.71 -15.27 3.85
N GLU A 97 32.03 -14.25 4.37
CA GLU A 97 32.61 -13.32 5.34
C GLU A 97 31.77 -13.14 6.60
N SER A 98 30.48 -13.50 6.58
CA SER A 98 29.56 -13.37 7.71
C SER A 98 29.38 -14.67 8.48
N ALA A 99 28.70 -14.65 9.63
CA ALA A 99 28.37 -15.84 10.39
C ALA A 99 27.31 -16.72 9.67
N ARG A 100 26.56 -16.14 8.74
CA ARG A 100 25.43 -16.76 8.03
C ARG A 100 25.22 -16.17 6.66
N ARG A 101 24.33 -16.77 5.87
CA ARG A 101 23.81 -16.24 4.61
C ARG A 101 22.34 -15.87 4.75
N VAL A 102 21.90 -14.87 4.01
CA VAL A 102 20.52 -14.40 3.98
C VAL A 102 20.04 -14.33 2.54
N ALA A 103 18.91 -14.97 2.23
CA ALA A 103 18.19 -14.71 1.00
C ALA A 103 16.88 -14.00 1.30
N ARG A 104 16.61 -12.96 0.52
CA ARG A 104 15.37 -12.18 0.59
C ARG A 104 14.55 -12.42 -0.67
N ILE A 105 13.25 -12.67 -0.52
CA ILE A 105 12.29 -12.75 -1.62
C ILE A 105 11.35 -11.57 -1.48
N VAL A 106 11.43 -10.63 -2.42
CA VAL A 106 10.59 -9.42 -2.46
C VAL A 106 9.28 -9.74 -3.17
N ARG A 107 8.16 -9.33 -2.59
CA ARG A 107 6.81 -9.59 -3.14
C ARG A 107 6.59 -11.09 -3.37
N ALA A 108 6.72 -11.85 -2.31
CA ALA A 108 6.56 -13.31 -2.37
C ALA A 108 5.18 -13.76 -2.89
N ASP A 109 4.15 -12.89 -2.81
CA ASP A 109 2.84 -13.07 -3.44
C ASP A 109 2.88 -13.16 -4.98
N LEU A 110 4.01 -12.83 -5.60
CA LEU A 110 4.24 -12.99 -7.04
C LEU A 110 5.00 -14.27 -7.40
N LEU A 111 5.27 -15.14 -6.45
CA LEU A 111 5.81 -16.47 -6.73
C LEU A 111 4.80 -17.28 -7.54
N GLY A 112 5.27 -17.93 -8.61
CA GLY A 112 4.46 -18.94 -9.29
C GLY A 112 4.34 -20.21 -8.44
N ILE A 113 3.30 -21.01 -8.64
CA ILE A 113 3.02 -22.24 -7.88
C ILE A 113 4.24 -23.18 -7.88
N GLU A 114 4.94 -23.30 -9.00
CA GLU A 114 6.15 -24.14 -9.10
C GLU A 114 7.30 -23.58 -8.22
N ALA A 115 7.45 -22.25 -8.20
CA ALA A 115 8.44 -21.56 -7.38
C ALA A 115 8.13 -21.69 -5.88
N GLU A 116 6.88 -21.55 -5.48
CA GLU A 116 6.44 -21.76 -4.09
C GLU A 116 6.71 -23.21 -3.63
N ASN A 117 6.35 -24.19 -4.45
CA ASN A 117 6.58 -25.60 -4.13
C ASN A 117 8.08 -25.93 -4.01
N ALA A 118 8.93 -25.33 -4.83
CA ALA A 118 10.38 -25.51 -4.75
C ALA A 118 10.98 -25.00 -3.43
N LEU A 119 10.39 -23.97 -2.81
CA LEU A 119 10.85 -23.40 -1.54
C LEU A 119 10.51 -24.25 -0.31
N LEU A 120 9.44 -25.06 -0.33
CA LEU A 120 8.86 -25.67 0.85
C LEU A 120 9.87 -26.39 1.73
N LYS A 121 10.73 -27.24 1.15
CA LYS A 121 11.75 -27.98 1.89
C LYS A 121 12.77 -27.07 2.57
N SER A 122 13.22 -26.02 1.87
CA SER A 122 14.22 -25.09 2.40
C SER A 122 13.64 -24.11 3.45
N LEU A 123 12.34 -23.85 3.41
CA LEU A 123 11.65 -23.07 4.44
C LEU A 123 11.44 -23.88 5.72
N GLU A 124 11.22 -25.21 5.59
CA GLU A 124 11.07 -26.11 6.71
C GLU A 124 12.39 -26.37 7.43
N GLU A 125 13.47 -26.60 6.66
CA GLU A 125 14.81 -26.89 7.15
C GLU A 125 15.85 -25.95 6.49
N PRO A 126 15.91 -24.66 6.85
CA PRO A 126 16.77 -23.70 6.19
C PRO A 126 18.28 -23.88 6.49
N GLY A 127 18.61 -24.77 7.42
CA GLY A 127 19.97 -24.94 7.90
C GLY A 127 20.37 -23.92 8.98
N GLU A 128 21.41 -24.24 9.76
CA GLU A 128 21.81 -23.42 10.91
C GLU A 128 22.33 -22.03 10.52
N ARG A 129 23.02 -21.94 9.37
CA ARG A 129 23.72 -20.74 8.92
C ARG A 129 23.03 -20.03 7.78
N PHE A 130 21.72 -20.29 7.58
CA PHE A 130 20.96 -19.65 6.51
C PHE A 130 19.64 -19.08 7.04
N ARG A 131 19.21 -17.93 6.48
CA ARG A 131 17.93 -17.31 6.85
C ARG A 131 17.20 -16.84 5.60
N TRP A 132 15.89 -17.14 5.58
CA TRP A 132 14.95 -16.62 4.60
C TRP A 132 14.22 -15.39 5.15
N ILE A 133 14.09 -14.35 4.31
CA ILE A 133 13.21 -13.20 4.57
C ILE A 133 12.29 -13.07 3.36
N LEU A 134 11.02 -13.38 3.53
CA LEU A 134 9.98 -13.19 2.52
C LEU A 134 9.22 -11.91 2.85
N THR A 135 8.94 -11.07 1.84
CA THR A 135 8.12 -9.87 2.03
C THR A 135 6.87 -9.93 1.17
N THR A 136 5.75 -9.41 1.66
CA THR A 136 4.50 -9.31 0.90
C THR A 136 3.56 -8.28 1.49
N THR A 137 2.81 -7.60 0.63
CA THR A 137 1.66 -6.76 1.04
C THR A 137 0.34 -7.55 1.04
N ARG A 138 0.35 -8.78 0.51
CA ARG A 138 -0.84 -9.64 0.34
C ARG A 138 -0.57 -11.07 0.80
N PRO A 139 -0.40 -11.30 2.12
CA PRO A 139 -0.05 -12.61 2.65
C PRO A 139 -1.09 -13.69 2.36
N GLU A 140 -2.35 -13.30 2.11
CA GLU A 140 -3.45 -14.20 1.77
C GLU A 140 -3.28 -14.86 0.39
N LEU A 141 -2.49 -14.29 -0.51
CA LEU A 141 -2.21 -14.85 -1.84
C LEU A 141 -1.15 -15.94 -1.83
N LEU A 142 -0.34 -16.02 -0.76
CA LEU A 142 0.64 -17.11 -0.59
C LEU A 142 -0.05 -18.42 -0.24
N LEU A 143 0.49 -19.52 -0.76
CA LEU A 143 0.03 -20.87 -0.38
C LEU A 143 0.03 -21.04 1.15
N PRO A 144 -0.99 -21.66 1.73
CA PRO A 144 -1.03 -21.96 3.17
C PRO A 144 0.20 -22.73 3.65
N THR A 145 0.79 -23.56 2.78
CA THR A 145 2.00 -24.34 3.05
C THR A 145 3.26 -23.49 3.20
N ILE A 146 3.38 -22.38 2.50
CA ILE A 146 4.44 -21.37 2.69
C ILE A 146 4.23 -20.65 4.03
N ARG A 147 3.01 -20.15 4.25
CA ARG A 147 2.69 -19.38 5.46
C ARG A 147 2.90 -20.18 6.75
N SER A 148 2.57 -21.46 6.74
CA SER A 148 2.74 -22.32 7.91
C SER A 148 4.20 -22.63 8.26
N ARG A 149 5.14 -22.48 7.32
CA ARG A 149 6.58 -22.71 7.48
C ARG A 149 7.39 -21.47 7.78
N CYS A 150 6.77 -20.31 7.66
CA CYS A 150 7.41 -19.04 7.99
C CYS A 150 6.90 -18.53 9.34
N THR A 151 7.80 -17.92 10.12
CA THR A 151 7.38 -17.12 11.28
C THR A 151 6.77 -15.81 10.79
N PRO A 152 5.48 -15.54 11.04
CA PRO A 152 4.86 -14.33 10.57
C PRO A 152 5.28 -13.12 11.41
N ALA A 153 5.57 -12.01 10.75
CA ALA A 153 5.74 -10.71 11.37
C ALA A 153 5.01 -9.65 10.53
N ALA A 154 3.99 -9.04 11.10
CA ALA A 154 3.24 -7.99 10.44
C ALA A 154 3.75 -6.61 10.89
N LEU A 155 4.16 -5.78 9.94
CA LEU A 155 4.41 -4.36 10.19
C LEU A 155 3.07 -3.62 10.20
N PRO A 156 2.66 -3.07 11.34
CA PRO A 156 1.40 -2.36 11.41
C PRO A 156 1.41 -1.14 10.48
N ALA A 157 0.28 -0.87 9.85
CA ALA A 157 0.12 0.38 9.12
C ALA A 157 0.26 1.56 10.10
N PRO A 158 1.05 2.59 9.78
CA PRO A 158 1.09 3.79 10.60
C PRO A 158 -0.31 4.39 10.67
N SER A 159 -0.69 4.87 11.85
CA SER A 159 -1.94 5.60 12.01
C SER A 159 -1.97 6.82 11.09
N LEU A 160 -3.16 7.30 10.71
CA LEU A 160 -3.30 8.52 9.91
C LEU A 160 -2.52 9.69 10.54
N ALA A 161 -2.62 9.83 11.89
CA ALA A 161 -1.87 10.84 12.63
C ALA A 161 -0.33 10.61 12.56
N GLY A 162 0.11 9.36 12.52
CA GLY A 162 1.54 9.02 12.35
C GLY A 162 2.04 9.40 10.96
N ARG A 163 1.29 9.08 9.92
CA ARG A 163 1.60 9.48 8.53
C ARG A 163 1.59 11.00 8.36
N GLN A 164 0.62 11.69 8.94
CA GLN A 164 0.57 13.15 8.93
C GLN A 164 1.83 13.76 9.56
N ARG A 165 2.22 13.30 10.76
CA ARG A 165 3.45 13.77 11.40
C ARG A 165 4.71 13.51 10.57
N ALA A 166 4.75 12.39 9.85
CA ALA A 166 5.88 12.11 8.96
C ALA A 166 5.97 13.10 7.80
N TRP A 167 4.84 13.55 7.25
CA TRP A 167 4.82 14.59 6.23
C TRP A 167 5.16 15.97 6.81
N GLU A 168 4.66 16.30 7.99
CA GLU A 168 5.00 17.55 8.71
C GLU A 168 6.52 17.63 8.97
N ALA A 169 7.15 16.52 9.37
CA ALA A 169 8.61 16.44 9.54
C ALA A 169 9.39 16.63 8.22
N ARG A 170 8.76 16.39 7.06
CA ARG A 170 9.32 16.70 5.73
C ARG A 170 9.09 18.15 5.31
N GLY A 171 8.47 18.99 6.15
CA GLY A 171 8.28 20.43 5.94
C GLY A 171 6.92 20.83 5.32
N PHE A 172 5.97 19.89 5.20
CA PHE A 172 4.62 20.22 4.74
C PHE A 172 3.78 20.83 5.86
N SER A 173 2.87 21.75 5.52
CA SER A 173 1.91 22.30 6.50
C SER A 173 0.98 21.21 7.02
N GLY A 174 0.38 21.38 8.19
CA GLY A 174 -0.54 20.40 8.75
C GLY A 174 -1.75 20.09 7.84
N GLU A 175 -2.19 21.05 7.01
CA GLU A 175 -3.24 20.84 6.01
C GLU A 175 -2.73 20.03 4.82
N ASP A 176 -1.58 20.41 4.26
CA ASP A 176 -0.93 19.67 3.17
C ASP A 176 -0.56 18.24 3.58
N ALA A 177 -0.01 18.09 4.77
CA ALA A 177 0.34 16.77 5.32
C ALA A 177 -0.88 15.86 5.47
N ARG A 178 -2.02 16.42 5.89
CA ARG A 178 -3.29 15.69 5.99
C ARG A 178 -3.80 15.26 4.61
N GLU A 179 -3.69 16.10 3.61
CA GLU A 179 -4.05 15.75 2.24
C GLU A 179 -3.11 14.68 1.66
N LEU A 180 -1.80 14.82 1.86
CA LEU A 180 -0.82 13.82 1.41
C LEU A 180 -1.07 12.43 2.01
N VAL A 181 -1.53 12.36 3.25
CA VAL A 181 -1.92 11.07 3.87
C VAL A 181 -3.00 10.35 3.05
N LEU A 182 -3.86 11.06 2.35
CA LEU A 182 -4.95 10.46 1.56
C LEU A 182 -4.48 10.01 0.17
N PHE A 183 -3.53 10.72 -0.44
CA PHE A 183 -3.22 10.59 -1.87
C PHE A 183 -1.79 10.15 -2.19
N ALA A 184 -0.84 10.33 -1.26
CA ALA A 184 0.56 9.99 -1.49
C ALA A 184 0.96 8.68 -0.81
N ALA A 185 1.86 7.94 -1.46
CA ALA A 185 2.58 6.85 -0.81
C ALA A 185 3.59 7.41 0.21
N ASP A 186 3.98 6.63 1.21
CA ASP A 186 4.90 7.09 2.25
C ASP A 186 6.30 7.42 1.71
N ASP A 187 6.67 6.87 0.56
CA ASP A 187 7.92 7.06 -0.19
C ASP A 187 7.78 7.97 -1.41
N GLU A 188 6.68 8.73 -1.51
CA GLU A 188 6.43 9.65 -2.62
C GLU A 188 7.64 10.57 -2.89
N THR A 189 8.12 10.56 -4.11
CA THR A 189 9.30 11.31 -4.55
C THR A 189 8.98 12.75 -4.96
N ASP A 190 7.76 12.99 -5.46
CA ASP A 190 7.24 14.33 -5.78
C ASP A 190 5.93 14.61 -5.02
N PRO A 191 5.98 14.81 -3.71
CA PRO A 191 4.78 15.05 -2.92
C PRO A 191 4.10 16.39 -3.25
N ALA A 192 4.81 17.40 -3.74
CA ALA A 192 4.23 18.68 -4.11
C ALA A 192 3.37 18.55 -5.38
N GLY A 193 3.90 17.93 -6.43
CA GLY A 193 3.14 17.64 -7.65
C GLY A 193 1.98 16.68 -7.39
N ARG A 194 2.16 15.70 -6.51
CA ARG A 194 1.09 14.78 -6.09
C ARG A 194 -0.05 15.51 -5.39
N LEU A 195 0.27 16.46 -4.50
CA LEU A 195 -0.71 17.27 -3.78
C LEU A 195 -1.49 18.17 -4.74
N GLU A 196 -0.82 18.82 -5.68
CA GLU A 196 -1.47 19.68 -6.71
C GLU A 196 -2.42 18.84 -7.59
N GLY A 197 -1.97 17.70 -8.08
CA GLY A 197 -2.79 16.77 -8.87
C GLY A 197 -4.02 16.28 -8.10
N ALA A 198 -3.86 15.91 -6.84
CA ALA A 198 -4.96 15.48 -5.98
C ALA A 198 -5.98 16.61 -5.74
N ARG A 199 -5.52 17.85 -5.55
CA ARG A 199 -6.38 19.02 -5.40
C ARG A 199 -7.16 19.30 -6.68
N ALA A 200 -6.51 19.26 -7.83
CA ALA A 200 -7.14 19.46 -9.13
C ALA A 200 -8.21 18.39 -9.39
N LEU A 201 -7.90 17.12 -9.13
CA LEU A 201 -8.84 16.00 -9.29
C LEU A 201 -10.05 16.14 -8.37
N ARG A 202 -9.83 16.43 -7.08
CA ARG A 202 -10.91 16.65 -6.11
C ARG A 202 -11.82 17.79 -6.56
N GLN A 203 -11.25 18.91 -7.01
CA GLN A 203 -11.99 20.06 -7.48
C GLN A 203 -12.84 19.75 -8.70
N LEU A 204 -12.28 19.00 -9.66
CA LEU A 204 -12.98 18.53 -10.85
C LEU A 204 -14.19 17.68 -10.48
N VAL A 205 -13.99 16.66 -9.63
CA VAL A 205 -15.07 15.73 -9.23
C VAL A 205 -16.16 16.47 -8.45
N VAL A 206 -15.79 17.32 -7.48
CA VAL A 206 -16.79 18.08 -6.69
C VAL A 206 -17.57 19.02 -7.59
N SER A 207 -16.93 19.73 -8.53
CA SER A 207 -17.62 20.61 -9.48
C SER A 207 -18.57 19.84 -10.39
N ALA A 208 -18.18 18.66 -10.87
CA ALA A 208 -19.04 17.82 -11.67
C ALA A 208 -20.26 17.30 -10.89
N LEU A 209 -20.07 16.94 -9.62
CA LEU A 209 -21.17 16.53 -8.72
C LEU A 209 -22.15 17.70 -8.48
N GLU A 210 -21.66 18.91 -8.24
CA GLU A 210 -22.51 20.09 -8.07
C GLU A 210 -23.29 20.42 -9.35
N GLU A 211 -22.60 20.51 -10.49
CA GLU A 211 -23.25 20.77 -11.76
C GLU A 211 -24.25 19.69 -12.15
N GLY A 212 -23.89 18.43 -11.95
CA GLY A 212 -24.73 17.29 -12.27
C GLY A 212 -25.90 17.14 -11.33
N LEU A 213 -25.65 17.08 -10.04
CA LEU A 213 -26.65 16.74 -9.04
C LEU A 213 -27.42 17.98 -8.54
N ALA A 214 -26.77 19.11 -8.27
CA ALA A 214 -27.44 20.30 -7.78
C ALA A 214 -28.04 21.15 -8.92
N ALA A 215 -27.33 21.36 -10.04
CA ALA A 215 -27.81 22.16 -11.16
C ALA A 215 -28.52 21.33 -12.26
N GLY A 216 -28.50 20.00 -12.18
CA GLY A 216 -29.21 19.10 -13.11
C GLY A 216 -28.56 18.94 -14.48
N ARG A 217 -27.26 19.15 -14.59
CA ARG A 217 -26.52 19.07 -15.84
C ARG A 217 -25.90 17.68 -16.03
N LEU A 218 -26.65 16.76 -16.59
CA LEU A 218 -26.22 15.37 -16.84
C LEU A 218 -24.85 15.25 -17.57
N PRO A 219 -24.52 16.08 -18.59
CA PRO A 219 -23.23 15.98 -19.26
C PRO A 219 -22.01 16.12 -18.36
N ALA A 220 -22.11 16.91 -17.26
CA ALA A 220 -21.00 17.05 -16.30
C ALA A 220 -20.66 15.73 -15.59
N LEU A 221 -21.68 14.92 -15.26
CA LEU A 221 -21.48 13.61 -14.64
C LEU A 221 -20.87 12.59 -15.63
N VAL A 222 -21.27 12.63 -16.88
CA VAL A 222 -20.72 11.74 -17.92
C VAL A 222 -19.23 12.04 -18.17
N LEU A 223 -18.86 13.31 -18.24
CA LEU A 223 -17.46 13.73 -18.39
C LEU A 223 -16.62 13.35 -17.16
N ALA A 224 -17.18 13.49 -15.96
CA ALA A 224 -16.51 13.04 -14.74
C ALA A 224 -16.28 11.51 -14.73
N ALA A 225 -17.26 10.72 -15.15
CA ALA A 225 -17.14 9.27 -15.26
C ALA A 225 -16.05 8.86 -16.27
N GLU A 226 -15.97 9.55 -17.40
CA GLU A 226 -14.94 9.31 -18.40
C GLU A 226 -13.54 9.62 -17.88
N HIS A 227 -13.39 10.74 -17.17
CA HIS A 227 -12.13 11.13 -16.55
C HIS A 227 -11.71 10.11 -15.47
N LEU A 228 -12.61 9.77 -14.55
CA LEU A 228 -12.35 8.75 -13.50
C LEU A 228 -11.94 7.39 -14.07
N ALA A 229 -12.51 7.00 -15.21
CA ALA A 229 -12.17 5.75 -15.89
C ALA A 229 -10.76 5.75 -16.49
N SER A 230 -10.18 6.93 -16.77
CA SER A 230 -8.82 7.07 -17.31
C SER A 230 -7.72 7.07 -16.24
N LEU A 231 -8.09 7.29 -14.97
CA LEU A 231 -7.17 7.36 -13.85
C LEU A 231 -6.72 5.99 -13.36
N GLU A 232 -5.66 5.96 -12.58
CA GLU A 232 -5.31 4.76 -11.81
C GLU A 232 -6.37 4.44 -10.75
N ARG A 233 -6.45 3.16 -10.35
CA ARG A 233 -7.45 2.70 -9.39
C ARG A 233 -7.38 3.44 -8.05
N ALA A 234 -6.17 3.75 -7.58
CA ALA A 234 -5.95 4.48 -6.35
C ALA A 234 -6.50 5.92 -6.42
N GLU A 235 -6.32 6.60 -7.53
CA GLU A 235 -6.79 7.98 -7.75
C GLU A 235 -8.32 8.03 -7.92
N ALA A 236 -8.88 7.07 -8.63
CA ALA A 236 -10.33 7.01 -8.87
C ALA A 236 -11.15 6.78 -7.58
N ARG A 237 -10.51 6.33 -6.47
CA ARG A 237 -11.15 6.22 -5.15
C ARG A 237 -11.63 7.54 -4.59
N VAL A 238 -11.13 8.67 -5.08
CA VAL A 238 -11.57 10.00 -4.65
C VAL A 238 -13.08 10.20 -4.77
N LEU A 239 -13.73 9.63 -5.78
CA LEU A 239 -15.18 9.70 -5.91
C LEU A 239 -15.88 9.02 -4.72
N ALA A 240 -15.47 7.80 -4.36
CA ALA A 240 -16.04 7.05 -3.25
C ALA A 240 -15.87 7.83 -1.92
N GLU A 241 -14.70 8.39 -1.70
CA GLU A 241 -14.37 9.14 -0.49
C GLU A 241 -15.19 10.45 -0.40
N LEU A 242 -15.34 11.19 -1.48
CA LEU A 242 -16.14 12.41 -1.53
C LEU A 242 -17.64 12.12 -1.29
N LEU A 243 -18.16 11.04 -1.87
CA LEU A 243 -19.55 10.63 -1.66
C LEU A 243 -19.79 10.17 -0.20
N ALA A 244 -18.82 9.44 0.39
CA ALA A 244 -18.88 9.06 1.80
C ALA A 244 -18.85 10.28 2.72
N ASP A 245 -17.96 11.24 2.47
CA ASP A 245 -17.88 12.50 3.21
C ASP A 245 -19.18 13.32 3.06
N ALA A 246 -19.74 13.41 1.85
CA ALA A 246 -21.03 14.09 1.64
C ALA A 246 -22.16 13.44 2.46
N ALA A 247 -22.21 12.10 2.52
CA ALA A 247 -23.19 11.39 3.34
C ALA A 247 -23.02 11.66 4.84
N LEU A 248 -21.79 11.81 5.32
CA LEU A 248 -21.49 12.14 6.72
C LEU A 248 -21.94 13.55 7.08
N THR A 249 -21.80 14.54 6.18
CA THR A 249 -22.16 15.94 6.48
C THR A 249 -23.62 16.14 6.85
N ALA A 250 -24.51 15.24 6.44
CA ALA A 250 -25.94 15.29 6.81
C ALA A 250 -26.21 15.12 8.31
N GLY A 251 -25.29 14.47 9.04
CA GLY A 251 -25.39 14.22 10.50
C GLY A 251 -24.67 15.25 11.37
N ALA A 252 -24.16 16.35 10.79
CA ALA A 252 -23.34 17.35 11.48
C ALA A 252 -22.17 16.71 12.27
N PRO A 253 -21.31 15.92 11.62
CA PRO A 253 -20.21 15.22 12.27
C PRO A 253 -19.16 16.22 12.77
N PRO A 254 -18.28 15.84 13.72
CA PRO A 254 -17.12 16.64 14.05
C PRO A 254 -16.25 16.80 12.79
N ALA A 255 -15.60 17.95 12.62
CA ALA A 255 -14.81 18.28 11.42
C ALA A 255 -13.75 17.20 11.12
N GLU A 256 -13.20 16.58 12.14
CA GLU A 256 -12.18 15.52 12.03
C GLU A 256 -12.70 14.23 11.37
N ALA A 257 -14.01 14.00 11.36
CA ALA A 257 -14.61 12.84 10.72
C ALA A 257 -14.69 12.97 9.18
N ILE A 258 -14.58 14.19 8.66
CA ILE A 258 -14.58 14.48 7.22
C ILE A 258 -13.15 14.47 6.71
N ARG A 259 -12.85 13.60 5.76
CA ARG A 259 -11.50 13.49 5.17
C ARG A 259 -11.14 14.72 4.33
N HIS A 260 -12.08 15.13 3.46
CA HIS A 260 -11.89 16.24 2.51
C HIS A 260 -12.41 17.57 3.08
N GLN A 261 -11.82 18.04 4.19
CA GLN A 261 -12.27 19.24 4.92
C GLN A 261 -12.32 20.49 4.05
N ALA A 262 -11.38 20.68 3.13
CA ALA A 262 -11.32 21.83 2.22
C ALA A 262 -12.59 22.00 1.35
N VAL A 263 -13.35 20.95 1.13
CA VAL A 263 -14.59 20.98 0.33
C VAL A 263 -15.83 20.60 1.13
N ALA A 264 -15.74 20.47 2.45
CA ALA A 264 -16.81 20.01 3.32
C ALA A 264 -18.12 20.81 3.15
N GLY A 265 -18.04 22.13 3.01
CA GLY A 265 -19.21 22.99 2.79
C GLY A 265 -19.94 22.69 1.47
N ARG A 266 -19.19 22.38 0.42
CA ARG A 266 -19.71 21.97 -0.89
C ARG A 266 -20.37 20.59 -0.82
N LEU A 267 -19.75 19.65 -0.11
CA LEU A 267 -20.29 18.31 0.11
C LEU A 267 -21.60 18.34 0.96
N ALA A 268 -21.67 19.24 1.93
CA ALA A 268 -22.89 19.46 2.69
C ALA A 268 -24.05 19.99 1.82
N ALA A 269 -23.75 20.81 0.79
CA ALA A 269 -24.76 21.25 -0.18
C ALA A 269 -25.29 20.08 -1.03
N LEU A 270 -24.44 19.12 -1.42
CA LEU A 270 -24.87 17.89 -2.11
C LEU A 270 -25.79 17.02 -1.24
N ALA A 271 -25.49 16.90 0.04
CA ALA A 271 -26.30 16.12 0.98
C ALA A 271 -27.72 16.69 1.22
N ARG A 272 -27.96 17.95 0.84
CA ARG A 272 -29.31 18.55 0.84
C ARG A 272 -30.14 18.13 -0.38
N VAL A 273 -29.49 17.83 -1.49
CA VAL A 273 -30.13 17.47 -2.76
C VAL A 273 -30.30 15.97 -2.92
N VAL A 274 -29.31 15.21 -2.45
CA VAL A 274 -29.29 13.73 -2.55
C VAL A 274 -29.40 13.13 -1.15
N PRO A 275 -30.26 12.10 -0.95
CA PRO A 275 -30.39 11.44 0.34
C PRO A 275 -29.06 10.84 0.81
N PRO A 276 -28.68 10.97 2.11
CA PRO A 276 -27.44 10.40 2.66
C PRO A 276 -27.32 8.88 2.46
N ALA A 277 -28.45 8.16 2.43
CA ALA A 277 -28.47 6.73 2.16
C ALA A 277 -27.99 6.42 0.74
N ALA A 278 -28.47 7.17 -0.26
CA ALA A 278 -28.07 7.01 -1.65
C ALA A 278 -26.59 7.40 -1.85
N LEU A 279 -26.10 8.44 -1.18
CA LEU A 279 -24.69 8.82 -1.19
C LEU A 279 -23.79 7.71 -0.62
N ARG A 280 -24.20 7.06 0.47
CA ARG A 280 -23.47 5.92 1.05
C ARG A 280 -23.43 4.72 0.12
N GLU A 281 -24.56 4.36 -0.49
CA GLU A 281 -24.64 3.25 -1.43
C GLU A 281 -23.76 3.51 -2.65
N ALA A 282 -23.82 4.70 -3.22
CA ALA A 282 -22.97 5.11 -4.34
C ALA A 282 -21.48 5.14 -3.97
N ALA A 283 -21.14 5.54 -2.74
CA ALA A 283 -19.76 5.49 -2.24
C ALA A 283 -19.23 4.05 -2.20
N LEU A 284 -20.03 3.10 -1.70
CA LEU A 284 -19.66 1.68 -1.67
C LEU A 284 -19.48 1.12 -3.08
N LEU A 285 -20.37 1.44 -4.01
CA LEU A 285 -20.26 1.03 -5.41
C LEU A 285 -19.01 1.62 -6.08
N ALA A 286 -18.74 2.91 -5.87
CA ALA A 286 -17.56 3.58 -6.44
C ALA A 286 -16.22 3.06 -5.89
N ALA A 287 -16.21 2.51 -4.67
CA ALA A 287 -15.01 2.00 -4.01
C ALA A 287 -14.45 0.72 -4.65
N ASP A 288 -15.27 -0.06 -5.34
CA ASP A 288 -14.88 -1.33 -5.96
C ASP A 288 -15.11 -1.33 -7.50
N PRO A 289 -14.31 -0.58 -8.26
CA PRO A 289 -14.39 -0.59 -9.71
C PRO A 289 -13.93 -1.94 -10.30
N PRO A 290 -14.46 -2.34 -11.47
CA PRO A 290 -14.07 -3.57 -12.14
C PRO A 290 -12.57 -3.59 -12.47
N PRO A 291 -11.95 -4.78 -12.61
CA PRO A 291 -10.53 -4.92 -12.90
C PRO A 291 -10.11 -4.24 -14.21
N ASP A 292 -8.86 -3.75 -14.26
CA ASP A 292 -8.31 -2.87 -15.30
C ASP A 292 -8.20 -3.44 -16.72
N ASN A 293 -8.48 -4.72 -16.93
CA ASN A 293 -8.37 -5.38 -18.24
C ASN A 293 -9.47 -5.00 -19.25
N ARG A 294 -10.45 -4.18 -18.85
CA ARG A 294 -11.55 -3.71 -19.70
C ARG A 294 -11.88 -2.24 -19.41
N LYS A 295 -11.14 -1.32 -20.04
CA LYS A 295 -11.36 0.15 -19.88
C LYS A 295 -12.84 0.59 -20.10
N GLY A 296 -13.55 -0.04 -21.01
CA GLY A 296 -14.97 0.24 -21.24
C GLY A 296 -15.87 -0.07 -20.03
N ASN A 297 -15.55 -1.09 -19.25
CA ASN A 297 -16.33 -1.46 -18.06
C ASN A 297 -16.16 -0.45 -16.92
N ARG A 298 -14.97 0.16 -16.73
CA ARG A 298 -14.73 1.18 -15.70
C ARG A 298 -15.54 2.45 -15.98
N ARG A 299 -15.59 2.91 -17.22
CA ARG A 299 -16.42 4.04 -17.62
C ARG A 299 -17.89 3.77 -17.32
N MET A 300 -18.42 2.65 -17.78
CA MET A 300 -19.81 2.24 -17.52
C MET A 300 -20.11 2.12 -16.02
N HIS A 301 -19.12 1.66 -15.23
CA HIS A 301 -19.26 1.56 -13.78
C HIS A 301 -19.46 2.94 -13.14
N TYR A 302 -18.59 3.92 -13.44
CA TYR A 302 -18.71 5.27 -12.89
C TYR A 302 -19.94 6.01 -13.44
N GLU A 303 -20.26 5.84 -14.74
CA GLU A 303 -21.50 6.36 -15.32
C GLU A 303 -22.72 5.82 -14.55
N ARG A 304 -22.76 4.52 -14.29
CA ARG A 304 -23.86 3.90 -13.53
C ARG A 304 -23.99 4.53 -12.14
N VAL A 305 -22.91 4.62 -11.37
CA VAL A 305 -22.89 5.20 -10.02
C VAL A 305 -23.46 6.63 -10.04
N LEU A 306 -22.99 7.46 -10.96
CA LEU A 306 -23.38 8.86 -11.06
C LEU A 306 -24.81 9.04 -11.61
N LEU A 307 -25.25 8.19 -12.52
CA LEU A 307 -26.62 8.20 -13.06
C LEU A 307 -27.65 7.73 -12.04
N GLU A 308 -27.34 6.74 -11.19
CA GLU A 308 -28.20 6.32 -10.08
C GLU A 308 -28.41 7.48 -9.11
N LEU A 309 -27.36 8.21 -8.76
CA LEU A 309 -27.49 9.42 -7.91
C LEU A 309 -28.32 10.51 -8.58
N TYR A 310 -28.15 10.73 -9.89
CA TYR A 310 -28.95 11.68 -10.65
C TYR A 310 -30.44 11.31 -10.65
N GLY A 311 -30.75 10.03 -10.83
CA GLY A 311 -32.14 9.53 -10.79
C GLY A 311 -32.83 9.73 -9.45
N VAL A 312 -32.13 9.46 -8.35
CA VAL A 312 -32.66 9.65 -7.00
C VAL A 312 -32.91 11.13 -6.67
N ARG A 313 -32.08 12.06 -7.18
CA ARG A 313 -32.31 13.49 -7.11
C ARG A 313 -33.65 13.90 -7.75
N SER A 314 -33.92 13.38 -8.92
CA SER A 314 -35.10 13.71 -9.73
C SER A 314 -36.43 13.29 -9.10
N LEU A 315 -36.41 12.37 -8.13
CA LEU A 315 -37.59 11.90 -7.40
C LEU A 315 -38.03 12.81 -6.24
N LYS A 316 -37.25 13.85 -5.91
CA LYS A 316 -37.54 14.80 -4.80
C LYS A 316 -38.05 16.17 -5.24
N VAL A 317 -38.24 16.39 -6.55
CA VAL A 317 -38.90 17.56 -7.14
C VAL A 317 -40.34 17.15 -7.57
#